data_49a45da8e9b17b4c3c113f80619794ed
#
_entry.id   49a45da8e9b17b4c3c113f80619794ed
#
_cell.length_a   1.000
_cell.length_b   1.000
_cell.length_c   1.000
_cell.angle_alpha   90.00
_cell.angle_beta   90.00
_cell.angle_gamma   90.00
#
_symmetry.space_group_name_H-M   'P 1'
#
loop_
_entity.id
_entity.type
_entity.pdbx_description
1 polymer ?
#
loop_
_entity_poly.entity_id
_entity_poly.type
_entity_poly.pdbx_seq_one_letter_code
_entity_poly.pdbx_strand_id
1 'polypeptide(L)'
;MVAFSLLVVGPAEELLFRGVVQSRLRETWGVWPAILVATVLFGLSHASVSGGLGGVVAYILTATILGVLLGYLYERTDNIVVPAVVHGVNNAVIFAWLYLGEIGVV
;
A
#
# COMPACT_ATOMS: atom_id res chain seq x y z
N MET A 1 -3.88 -2.14 17.24
CA MET A 1 -3.49 -1.48 15.94
C MET A 1 -2.99 -2.49 14.91
N VAL A 2 -2.01 -3.37 15.22
CA VAL A 2 -1.44 -4.34 14.26
C VAL A 2 -2.51 -5.27 13.70
N ALA A 3 -3.30 -5.92 14.56
CA ALA A 3 -4.36 -6.84 14.11
C ALA A 3 -5.42 -6.13 13.23
N PHE A 4 -5.81 -4.91 13.59
CA PHE A 4 -6.74 -4.11 12.81
C PHE A 4 -6.15 -3.76 11.43
N SER A 5 -4.87 -3.38 11.39
CA SER A 5 -4.18 -3.07 10.14
C SER A 5 -4.07 -4.29 9.22
N LEU A 6 -3.76 -5.45 9.79
CA LEU A 6 -3.67 -6.71 9.04
C LEU A 6 -5.02 -7.16 8.46
N LEU A 7 -6.06 -7.13 9.29
CA LEU A 7 -7.34 -7.79 8.99
C LEU A 7 -8.35 -6.85 8.33
N VAL A 8 -8.21 -5.55 8.49
CA VAL A 8 -9.18 -4.57 8.02
C VAL A 8 -8.58 -3.54 7.07
N VAL A 9 -7.58 -2.78 7.51
CA VAL A 9 -7.05 -1.64 6.72
C VAL A 9 -6.39 -2.13 5.44
N GLY A 10 -5.47 -3.08 5.53
CA GLY A 10 -4.79 -3.63 4.36
C GLY A 10 -5.76 -4.19 3.31
N PRO A 11 -6.65 -5.13 3.68
CA PRO A 11 -7.65 -5.65 2.75
C PRO A 11 -8.60 -4.59 2.19
N ALA A 12 -9.07 -3.65 3.02
CA ALA A 12 -9.96 -2.58 2.56
C ALA A 12 -9.30 -1.67 1.52
N GLU A 13 -8.05 -1.28 1.75
CA GLU A 13 -7.28 -0.49 0.80
C GLU A 13 -7.03 -1.26 -0.50
N GLU A 14 -6.69 -2.53 -0.43
CA GLU A 14 -6.49 -3.35 -1.63
C GLU A 14 -7.78 -3.55 -2.42
N LEU A 15 -8.91 -3.76 -1.76
CA LEU A 15 -10.21 -3.80 -2.44
C LEU A 15 -10.49 -2.51 -3.21
N LEU A 16 -10.17 -1.36 -2.63
CA LEU A 16 -10.39 -0.08 -3.29
C LEU A 16 -9.38 0.13 -4.43
N PHE A 17 -8.09 0.07 -4.16
CA PHE A 17 -7.06 0.48 -5.12
C PHE A 17 -6.79 -0.57 -6.20
N ARG A 18 -6.83 -1.85 -5.87
CA ARG A 18 -6.61 -2.95 -6.84
C ARG A 18 -7.93 -3.51 -7.35
N GLY A 19 -8.84 -3.81 -6.46
CA GLY A 19 -10.13 -4.40 -6.83
C GLY A 19 -11.02 -3.48 -7.66
N VAL A 20 -11.01 -2.17 -7.39
CA VAL A 20 -11.86 -1.20 -8.11
C VAL A 20 -11.03 -0.33 -9.05
N VAL A 21 -10.13 0.50 -8.53
CA VAL A 21 -9.41 1.52 -9.33
C VAL A 21 -8.54 0.85 -10.41
N GLN A 22 -7.62 0.02 -10.01
CA GLN A 22 -6.71 -0.64 -10.95
C GLN A 22 -7.46 -1.51 -11.95
N SER A 23 -8.41 -2.30 -11.51
CA SER A 23 -9.18 -3.20 -12.39
C SER A 23 -9.98 -2.42 -13.44
N ARG A 24 -10.59 -1.30 -13.07
CA ARG A 24 -11.31 -0.44 -14.01
C ARG A 24 -10.41 0.25 -15.02
N LEU A 25 -9.29 0.81 -14.55
CA LEU A 25 -8.33 1.48 -15.43
C LEU A 25 -7.66 0.48 -16.39
N ARG A 26 -7.40 -0.73 -15.92
CA ARG A 26 -6.84 -1.79 -16.75
C ARG A 26 -7.70 -2.11 -17.97
N GLU A 27 -9.02 -2.10 -17.84
CA GLU A 27 -9.95 -2.36 -18.95
C GLU A 27 -9.78 -1.38 -20.10
N THR A 28 -9.41 -0.11 -19.80
CA THR A 28 -9.29 0.96 -20.79
C THR A 28 -7.86 1.25 -21.19
N TRP A 29 -6.92 1.29 -20.23
CA TRP A 29 -5.56 1.77 -20.42
C TRP A 29 -4.49 0.68 -20.39
N GLY A 30 -4.86 -0.57 -20.07
CA GLY A 30 -3.90 -1.67 -19.92
C GLY A 30 -3.28 -1.74 -18.53
N VAL A 31 -2.39 -2.73 -18.35
CA VAL A 31 -1.85 -3.14 -17.04
C VAL A 31 -1.00 -2.04 -16.39
N TRP A 32 0.05 -1.57 -17.06
CA TRP A 32 1.00 -0.65 -16.43
C TRP A 32 0.44 0.73 -16.12
N PRO A 33 -0.29 1.39 -17.03
CA PRO A 33 -0.95 2.64 -16.69
C PRO A 33 -1.92 2.49 -15.51
N ALA A 34 -2.65 1.38 -15.45
CA ALA A 34 -3.56 1.11 -14.34
C ALA A 34 -2.82 0.97 -13.00
N ILE A 35 -1.72 0.22 -12.97
CA ILE A 35 -0.86 0.08 -11.77
C ILE A 35 -0.33 1.45 -11.33
N LEU A 36 0.21 2.23 -12.25
CA LEU A 36 0.83 3.51 -11.94
C LEU A 36 -0.18 4.53 -11.42
N VAL A 37 -1.34 4.66 -12.05
CA VAL A 37 -2.38 5.58 -11.59
C VAL A 37 -2.96 5.15 -10.25
N ALA A 38 -3.26 3.86 -10.06
CA ALA A 38 -3.72 3.34 -8.77
C ALA A 38 -2.69 3.59 -7.67
N THR A 39 -1.40 3.43 -7.97
CA THR A 39 -0.29 3.69 -7.04
C THR A 39 -0.20 5.17 -6.67
N VAL A 40 -0.35 6.08 -7.63
CA VAL A 40 -0.37 7.53 -7.36
C VAL A 40 -1.54 7.91 -6.46
N LEU A 41 -2.74 7.41 -6.75
CA LEU A 41 -3.91 7.66 -5.92
C LEU A 41 -3.75 7.08 -4.51
N PHE A 42 -3.18 5.90 -4.37
CA PHE A 42 -2.83 5.31 -3.09
C PHE A 42 -1.86 6.21 -2.30
N GLY A 43 -0.78 6.66 -2.93
CA GLY A 43 0.19 7.57 -2.30
C GLY A 43 -0.44 8.89 -1.87
N LEU A 44 -1.27 9.49 -2.72
CA LEU A 44 -1.96 10.75 -2.42
C LEU A 44 -2.96 10.61 -1.27
N SER A 45 -3.66 9.48 -1.17
CA SER A 45 -4.61 9.25 -0.08
C SER A 45 -3.94 9.18 1.30
N HIS A 46 -2.63 8.95 1.35
CA HIS A 46 -1.83 8.87 2.56
C HIS A 46 -0.92 10.10 2.76
N ALA A 47 -1.05 11.15 1.97
CA ALA A 47 -0.15 12.32 1.95
C ALA A 47 -0.23 13.23 3.19
N SER A 48 -1.08 12.93 4.16
CA SER A 48 -1.21 13.70 5.41
C SER A 48 -0.15 13.38 6.47
N VAL A 49 0.92 12.72 6.09
CA VAL A 49 1.98 12.30 7.01
C VAL A 49 2.82 13.49 7.46
N SER A 50 3.01 13.63 8.77
CA SER A 50 3.88 14.63 9.37
C SER A 50 5.37 14.25 9.21
N GLY A 51 6.27 15.20 9.32
CA GLY A 51 7.73 14.95 9.24
C GLY A 51 8.48 15.91 8.30
N GLY A 52 7.84 17.01 7.92
CA GLY A 52 8.42 17.98 7.00
C GLY A 52 8.60 17.42 5.58
N LEU A 53 9.31 18.16 4.73
CA LEU A 53 9.50 17.80 3.33
C LEU A 53 10.22 16.45 3.16
N GLY A 54 11.26 16.18 3.97
CA GLY A 54 12.00 14.92 3.92
C GLY A 54 11.14 13.71 4.25
N GLY A 55 10.29 13.82 5.27
CA GLY A 55 9.35 12.78 5.67
C GLY A 55 8.30 12.50 4.59
N VAL A 56 7.75 13.56 3.98
CA VAL A 56 6.79 13.43 2.88
C VAL A 56 7.41 12.73 1.66
N VAL A 57 8.62 13.12 1.27
CA VAL A 57 9.32 12.50 0.14
C VAL A 57 9.60 11.03 0.41
N ALA A 58 10.15 10.69 1.59
CA ALA A 58 10.42 9.32 1.98
C ALA A 58 9.14 8.47 1.96
N TYR A 59 8.04 9.01 2.46
CA TYR A 59 6.75 8.33 2.46
C TYR A 59 6.23 8.07 1.03
N ILE A 60 6.26 9.09 0.17
CA ILE A 60 5.83 8.95 -1.23
C ILE A 60 6.64 7.88 -1.95
N LEU A 61 7.97 7.87 -1.77
CA LEU A 61 8.84 6.86 -2.38
C LEU A 61 8.50 5.45 -1.89
N THR A 62 8.35 5.27 -0.59
CA THR A 62 7.98 3.97 0.01
C THR A 62 6.61 3.51 -0.46
N ALA A 63 5.62 4.39 -0.44
CA ALA A 63 4.27 4.08 -0.90
C ALA A 63 4.23 3.75 -2.40
N THR A 64 5.06 4.41 -3.21
CA THR A 64 5.16 4.14 -4.64
C THR A 64 5.75 2.76 -4.89
N ILE A 65 6.85 2.42 -4.23
CA ILE A 65 7.48 1.09 -4.36
C ILE A 65 6.51 0.00 -3.92
N LEU A 66 5.90 0.14 -2.77
CA LEU A 66 4.90 -0.79 -2.27
C LEU A 66 3.71 -0.90 -3.22
N GLY A 67 3.18 0.24 -3.67
CA GLY A 67 2.02 0.29 -4.56
C GLY A 67 2.26 -0.41 -5.89
N VAL A 68 3.42 -0.21 -6.51
CA VAL A 68 3.80 -0.92 -7.75
C VAL A 68 3.93 -2.41 -7.51
N LEU A 69 4.57 -2.82 -6.41
CA LEU A 69 4.70 -4.23 -6.05
C LEU A 69 3.33 -4.88 -5.86
N LEU A 70 2.43 -4.25 -5.09
CA LEU A 70 1.10 -4.78 -4.84
C LEU A 70 0.26 -4.86 -6.10
N GLY A 71 0.33 -3.84 -6.96
CA GLY A 71 -0.34 -3.82 -8.25
C GLY A 71 0.17 -4.92 -9.17
N TYR A 72 1.49 -5.13 -9.23
CA TYR A 72 2.11 -6.20 -10.00
C TYR A 72 1.69 -7.58 -9.49
N LEU A 73 1.71 -7.80 -8.18
CA LEU A 73 1.27 -9.07 -7.58
C LEU A 73 -0.19 -9.35 -7.90
N TYR A 74 -1.05 -8.35 -7.86
CA TYR A 74 -2.45 -8.51 -8.25
C TYR A 74 -2.60 -8.95 -9.70
N GLU A 75 -1.88 -8.32 -10.62
CA GLU A 75 -1.90 -8.70 -12.02
C GLU A 75 -1.37 -10.12 -12.28
N ARG A 76 -0.31 -10.50 -11.59
CA ARG A 76 0.34 -11.80 -11.76
C ARG A 76 -0.47 -12.97 -11.18
N THR A 77 -1.19 -12.73 -10.10
CA THR A 77 -1.91 -13.77 -9.37
C THR A 77 -3.41 -13.80 -9.66
N ASP A 78 -3.94 -12.70 -10.20
CA ASP A 78 -5.38 -12.48 -10.37
C ASP A 78 -6.17 -12.79 -9.07
N ASN A 79 -5.56 -12.50 -7.94
CA ASN A 79 -6.10 -12.82 -6.61
C ASN A 79 -5.83 -11.67 -5.65
N ILE A 80 -6.89 -10.97 -5.26
CA ILE A 80 -6.83 -9.82 -4.36
C ILE A 80 -6.29 -10.18 -2.96
N VAL A 81 -6.39 -11.43 -2.56
CA VAL A 81 -5.88 -11.89 -1.25
C VAL A 81 -4.36 -11.77 -1.18
N VAL A 82 -3.65 -12.00 -2.28
CA VAL A 82 -2.18 -11.92 -2.31
C VAL A 82 -1.67 -10.51 -1.98
N PRO A 83 -2.05 -9.44 -2.69
CA PRO A 83 -1.62 -8.09 -2.30
C PRO A 83 -2.19 -7.66 -0.95
N ALA A 84 -3.40 -8.09 -0.58
CA ALA A 84 -3.98 -7.78 0.72
C ALA A 84 -3.13 -8.35 1.88
N VAL A 85 -2.67 -9.59 1.77
CA VAL A 85 -1.79 -10.21 2.77
C VAL A 85 -0.43 -9.52 2.80
N VAL A 86 0.19 -9.28 1.65
CA VAL A 86 1.49 -8.59 1.57
C VAL A 86 1.39 -7.19 2.18
N HIS A 87 0.36 -6.44 1.85
CA HIS A 87 0.12 -5.10 2.41
C HIS A 87 -0.07 -5.16 3.93
N GLY A 88 -0.91 -6.08 4.42
CA GLY A 88 -1.14 -6.26 5.85
C GLY A 88 0.14 -6.64 6.60
N VAL A 89 0.95 -7.55 6.07
CA VAL A 89 2.24 -7.93 6.66
C VAL A 89 3.19 -6.74 6.68
N ASN A 90 3.28 -5.97 5.61
CA ASN A 90 4.10 -4.75 5.57
C ASN A 90 3.68 -3.76 6.67
N ASN A 91 2.40 -3.51 6.83
CA ASN A 91 1.89 -2.65 7.90
C ASN A 91 2.22 -3.19 9.29
N ALA A 92 2.08 -4.49 9.50
CA ALA A 92 2.41 -5.13 10.76
C ALA A 92 3.90 -4.99 11.12
N VAL A 93 4.78 -5.15 10.14
CA VAL A 93 6.23 -4.97 10.32
C VAL A 93 6.55 -3.52 10.69
N ILE A 94 5.95 -2.54 10.02
CA ILE A 94 6.14 -1.12 10.33
C ILE A 94 5.69 -0.80 11.76
N PHE A 95 4.49 -1.25 12.14
CA PHE A 95 4.00 -1.01 13.50
C PHE A 95 4.84 -1.71 14.56
N ALA A 96 5.30 -2.93 14.31
CA ALA A 96 6.20 -3.62 15.23
C ALA A 96 7.53 -2.87 15.40
N TRP A 97 8.10 -2.38 14.30
CA TRP A 97 9.33 -1.58 14.32
C TRP A 97 9.16 -0.29 15.13
N LEU A 98 8.07 0.44 14.89
CA LEU A 98 7.76 1.67 15.64
C LEU A 98 7.57 1.39 17.13
N TYR A 99 6.87 0.33 17.47
CA TYR A 99 6.68 -0.08 18.87
C TYR A 99 8.02 -0.42 19.56
N LEU A 100 8.88 -1.18 18.88
CA LEU A 100 10.20 -1.50 19.42
C LEU A 100 11.08 -0.24 19.61
N GLY A 101 10.91 0.74 18.76
CA GLY A 101 11.55 2.05 18.92
C GLY A 101 11.05 2.81 20.14
N GLU A 102 9.73 2.79 20.38
CA GLU A 102 9.14 3.45 21.56
C GLU A 102 9.62 2.84 22.89
N ILE A 103 9.79 1.52 22.94
CA ILE A 103 10.27 0.83 24.15
C ILE A 103 11.81 0.73 24.24
N GLY A 104 12.55 1.35 23.31
CA GLY A 104 13.99 1.46 23.36
C GLY A 104 14.76 0.18 23.01
N VAL A 105 14.17 -0.73 22.24
CA VAL A 105 14.85 -1.96 21.78
C VAL A 105 15.64 -1.74 20.48
N VAL A 106 15.18 -0.83 19.64
CA VAL A 106 15.82 -0.44 18.38
C VAL A 106 16.02 1.04 18.26
#